data_d68d723b1133e5832f04379025306571
#
_entry.id   d68d723b1133e5832f04379025306571
#
_cell.length_a   1.000
_cell.length_b   1.000
_cell.length_c   1.000
_cell.angle_alpha   90.00
_cell.angle_beta   90.00
_cell.angle_gamma   90.00
#
_symmetry.space_group_name_H-M   'P 1'
#
loop_
_entity.id
_entity.type
_entity.pdbx_description
1 polymer ?
#
loop_
_entity_poly.entity_id
_entity_poly.type
_entity_poly.pdbx_seq_one_letter_code
_entity_poly.pdbx_strand_id
1 'polypeptide(L)'
;SSSYYNDSQSVVVKKDSKFANATKVSDLKDATVGVMVGTLAYDYAKANIKDDIQTFNDDAALAQALDAGQIDVLVTSTVECVYMVQSEQVKDSKVLGRLPDSEDKSGMGIVLPKDSKLTAAVTKAVDDLNADGTIKKLQDKWLAEYTTDLTELKK
;
A
#
# COMPACT_ATOMS: atom_id res chain seq x y z
N SER A 1 20.54 -0.45 -2.11
CA SER A 1 20.62 0.13 -3.45
C SER A 1 19.86 1.45 -3.52
N SER A 2 19.92 2.10 -4.67
CA SER A 2 18.95 3.15 -5.06
C SER A 2 17.55 2.56 -5.15
N SER A 3 16.52 3.43 -5.10
CA SER A 3 15.12 3.02 -5.25
C SER A 3 14.82 2.60 -6.69
N TYR A 4 14.02 1.56 -6.83
CA TYR A 4 13.46 1.13 -8.12
C TYR A 4 11.94 1.27 -8.19
N TYR A 5 11.26 1.53 -7.07
CA TYR A 5 9.81 1.73 -7.03
C TYR A 5 9.41 2.57 -5.83
N ASN A 6 8.49 3.50 -6.03
CA ASN A 6 7.86 4.26 -4.97
C ASN A 6 6.37 3.91 -4.95
N ASP A 7 5.91 3.36 -3.84
CA ASP A 7 4.50 3.04 -3.63
C ASP A 7 3.83 4.09 -2.73
N SER A 8 2.53 4.10 -2.74
CA SER A 8 1.68 4.88 -1.83
C SER A 8 0.83 3.93 -0.99
N GLN A 9 0.11 4.46 0.00
CA GLN A 9 -0.83 3.68 0.79
C GLN A 9 -2.25 3.86 0.25
N SER A 10 -3.04 2.80 0.32
CA SER A 10 -4.43 2.78 -0.12
C SER A 10 -5.33 2.09 0.91
N VAL A 11 -6.61 2.18 0.70
CA VAL A 11 -7.64 1.63 1.58
C VAL A 11 -8.46 0.59 0.84
N VAL A 12 -8.69 -0.57 1.45
CA VAL A 12 -9.66 -1.58 0.99
C VAL A 12 -10.86 -1.60 1.94
N VAL A 13 -12.04 -1.72 1.35
CA VAL A 13 -13.32 -1.84 2.06
C VAL A 13 -14.18 -2.92 1.41
N LYS A 14 -15.14 -3.47 2.17
CA LYS A 14 -16.21 -4.28 1.58
C LYS A 14 -17.14 -3.37 0.77
N LYS A 15 -17.68 -3.87 -0.36
CA LYS A 15 -18.56 -3.07 -1.25
C LYS A 15 -19.85 -2.63 -0.57
N ASP A 16 -20.35 -3.42 0.39
CA ASP A 16 -21.54 -3.16 1.19
C ASP A 16 -21.28 -2.40 2.49
N SER A 17 -20.00 -2.07 2.77
CA SER A 17 -19.61 -1.30 3.96
C SER A 17 -20.23 0.12 3.93
N LYS A 18 -20.61 0.62 5.10
CA LYS A 18 -21.00 2.03 5.28
C LYS A 18 -19.89 3.03 4.86
N PHE A 19 -18.64 2.56 4.81
CA PHE A 19 -17.50 3.36 4.37
C PHE A 19 -17.20 3.24 2.87
N ALA A 20 -17.96 2.43 2.13
CA ALA A 20 -17.69 2.16 0.71
C ALA A 20 -17.76 3.41 -0.20
N ASN A 21 -18.39 4.47 0.25
CA ASN A 21 -18.53 5.73 -0.47
C ASN A 21 -17.76 6.89 0.20
N ALA A 22 -16.86 6.62 1.12
CA ALA A 22 -16.00 7.62 1.72
C ALA A 22 -15.11 8.28 0.64
N THR A 23 -14.99 9.60 0.70
CA THR A 23 -14.22 10.40 -0.25
C THR A 23 -13.09 11.18 0.40
N LYS A 24 -13.08 11.20 1.73
CA LYS A 24 -12.08 11.91 2.54
C LYS A 24 -11.47 10.97 3.56
N VAL A 25 -10.22 11.24 3.96
CA VAL A 25 -9.56 10.53 5.06
C VAL A 25 -10.36 10.67 6.35
N SER A 26 -10.92 11.87 6.60
CA SER A 26 -11.74 12.14 7.79
C SER A 26 -13.03 11.33 7.88
N ASP A 27 -13.54 10.79 6.75
CA ASP A 27 -14.74 9.93 6.74
C ASP A 27 -14.46 8.56 7.40
N LEU A 28 -13.18 8.19 7.54
CA LEU A 28 -12.73 6.91 8.09
C LEU A 28 -12.48 6.94 9.61
N LYS A 29 -12.63 8.09 10.27
CA LYS A 29 -12.33 8.26 11.71
C LYS A 29 -13.13 7.33 12.63
N ASP A 30 -14.36 6.99 12.23
CA ASP A 30 -15.27 6.12 12.99
C ASP A 30 -15.18 4.65 12.56
N ALA A 31 -14.29 4.33 11.60
CA ALA A 31 -14.04 2.97 11.16
C ALA A 31 -13.13 2.22 12.15
N THR A 32 -13.32 0.90 12.23
CA THR A 32 -12.31 0.01 12.78
C THR A 32 -11.24 -0.19 11.74
N VAL A 33 -10.08 0.45 11.92
CA VAL A 33 -8.98 0.46 10.96
C VAL A 33 -7.98 -0.65 11.29
N GLY A 34 -7.67 -1.50 10.31
CA GLY A 34 -6.64 -2.53 10.41
C GLY A 34 -5.41 -2.20 9.56
N VAL A 35 -4.24 -2.49 10.12
CA VAL A 35 -2.93 -2.30 9.45
C VAL A 35 -1.94 -3.38 9.86
N MET A 36 -0.92 -3.62 9.04
CA MET A 36 0.19 -4.47 9.46
C MET A 36 1.17 -3.68 10.34
N VAL A 37 1.60 -4.29 11.45
CA VAL A 37 2.51 -3.65 12.41
C VAL A 37 3.86 -3.29 11.77
N GLY A 38 4.42 -2.12 12.11
CA GLY A 38 5.75 -1.70 11.67
C GLY A 38 5.85 -1.29 10.20
N THR A 39 4.73 -0.92 9.58
CA THR A 39 4.67 -0.49 8.18
C THR A 39 4.41 1.02 8.06
N LEU A 40 4.65 1.56 6.86
CA LEU A 40 4.27 2.94 6.54
C LEU A 40 2.75 3.16 6.64
N ALA A 41 1.95 2.13 6.34
CA ALA A 41 0.51 2.16 6.51
C ALA A 41 0.11 2.37 7.99
N TYR A 42 0.82 1.70 8.91
CA TYR A 42 0.63 1.89 10.35
C TYR A 42 0.90 3.34 10.76
N ASP A 43 2.07 3.87 10.37
CA ASP A 43 2.46 5.24 10.72
C ASP A 43 1.48 6.27 10.13
N TYR A 44 1.08 6.06 8.87
CA TYR A 44 0.12 6.94 8.21
C TYR A 44 -1.25 6.91 8.90
N ALA A 45 -1.79 5.72 9.15
CA ALA A 45 -3.12 5.57 9.77
C ALA A 45 -3.18 6.23 11.14
N LYS A 46 -2.15 6.03 11.97
CA LYS A 46 -2.05 6.69 13.28
C LYS A 46 -1.97 8.21 13.19
N ALA A 47 -1.22 8.73 12.24
CA ALA A 47 -1.01 10.18 12.11
C ALA A 47 -2.22 10.90 11.49
N ASN A 48 -2.98 10.25 10.60
CA ASN A 48 -3.94 10.92 9.72
C ASN A 48 -5.37 10.42 9.83
N ILE A 49 -5.61 9.20 10.34
CA ILE A 49 -6.96 8.65 10.45
C ILE A 49 -7.41 8.65 11.90
N LYS A 50 -6.75 7.86 12.75
CA LYS A 50 -7.05 7.76 14.19
C LYS A 50 -5.94 7.02 14.96
N ASP A 51 -5.85 7.29 16.27
CA ASP A 51 -4.87 6.62 17.15
C ASP A 51 -5.20 5.16 17.45
N ASP A 52 -6.51 4.86 17.61
CA ASP A 52 -6.98 3.51 17.94
C ASP A 52 -7.16 2.68 16.67
N ILE A 53 -6.11 1.94 16.33
CA ILE A 53 -6.07 1.05 15.15
C ILE A 53 -5.73 -0.38 15.57
N GLN A 54 -6.29 -1.37 14.86
CA GLN A 54 -5.95 -2.78 15.06
C GLN A 54 -4.72 -3.16 14.24
N THR A 55 -3.79 -3.88 14.88
CA THR A 55 -2.55 -4.30 14.21
C THR A 55 -2.51 -5.80 13.98
N PHE A 56 -1.96 -6.18 12.84
CA PHE A 56 -1.81 -7.57 12.40
C PHE A 56 -0.35 -7.87 12.09
N ASN A 57 0.05 -9.13 12.16
CA ASN A 57 1.44 -9.53 11.95
C ASN A 57 1.79 -9.71 10.46
N ASP A 58 0.78 -9.97 9.62
CA ASP A 58 0.95 -10.19 8.19
C ASP A 58 -0.32 -9.78 7.42
N ASP A 59 -0.16 -9.63 6.10
CA ASP A 59 -1.24 -9.20 5.20
C ASP A 59 -2.36 -10.25 5.07
N ALA A 60 -2.07 -11.53 5.23
CA ALA A 60 -3.08 -12.58 5.18
C ALA A 60 -4.05 -12.49 6.37
N ALA A 61 -3.52 -12.28 7.58
CA ALA A 61 -4.33 -12.06 8.77
C ALA A 61 -5.14 -10.76 8.66
N LEU A 62 -4.55 -9.71 8.11
CA LEU A 62 -5.21 -8.43 7.86
C LEU A 62 -6.36 -8.58 6.86
N ALA A 63 -6.16 -9.28 5.74
CA ALA A 63 -7.19 -9.57 4.75
C ALA A 63 -8.34 -10.41 5.34
N GLN A 64 -8.02 -11.44 6.12
CA GLN A 64 -9.02 -12.27 6.80
C GLN A 64 -9.86 -11.47 7.79
N ALA A 65 -9.25 -10.54 8.53
CA ALA A 65 -9.97 -9.69 9.47
C ALA A 65 -11.01 -8.79 8.77
N LEU A 66 -10.67 -8.25 7.60
CA LEU A 66 -11.60 -7.47 6.78
C LEU A 66 -12.70 -8.37 6.20
N ASP A 67 -12.34 -9.54 5.68
CA ASP A 67 -13.32 -10.49 5.10
C ASP A 67 -14.31 -10.99 6.15
N ALA A 68 -13.85 -11.22 7.39
CA ALA A 68 -14.67 -11.63 8.53
C ALA A 68 -15.46 -10.49 9.19
N GLY A 69 -15.28 -9.22 8.77
CA GLY A 69 -15.93 -8.06 9.36
C GLY A 69 -15.41 -7.70 10.75
N GLN A 70 -14.20 -8.13 11.14
CA GLN A 70 -13.55 -7.73 12.39
C GLN A 70 -13.02 -6.28 12.31
N ILE A 71 -12.68 -5.84 11.12
CA ILE A 71 -12.31 -4.45 10.79
C ILE A 71 -13.20 -3.94 9.67
N ASP A 72 -13.42 -2.64 9.63
CA ASP A 72 -14.24 -1.96 8.60
C ASP A 72 -13.41 -1.60 7.36
N VAL A 73 -12.15 -1.22 7.58
CA VAL A 73 -11.20 -0.81 6.53
C VAL A 73 -9.82 -1.38 6.79
N LEU A 74 -9.13 -1.72 5.71
CA LEU A 74 -7.76 -2.19 5.70
C LEU A 74 -6.89 -1.14 5.00
N VAL A 75 -5.74 -0.82 5.58
CA VAL A 75 -4.76 0.08 4.97
C VAL A 75 -3.44 -0.66 4.77
N THR A 76 -2.96 -0.68 3.54
CA THR A 76 -1.65 -1.23 3.16
C THR A 76 -1.13 -0.55 1.90
N SER A 77 -0.04 -1.03 1.31
CA SER A 77 0.50 -0.47 0.07
C SER A 77 -0.52 -0.56 -1.07
N THR A 78 -0.46 0.37 -2.01
CA THR A 78 -1.43 0.44 -3.11
C THR A 78 -1.43 -0.81 -3.96
N VAL A 79 -0.24 -1.33 -4.29
CA VAL A 79 -0.10 -2.56 -5.09
C VAL A 79 -0.72 -3.76 -4.35
N GLU A 80 -0.48 -3.87 -3.03
CA GLU A 80 -1.05 -4.93 -2.21
C GLU A 80 -2.58 -4.83 -2.11
N CYS A 81 -3.12 -3.63 -1.91
CA CYS A 81 -4.56 -3.39 -1.92
C CYS A 81 -5.22 -3.92 -3.20
N VAL A 82 -4.65 -3.59 -4.35
CA VAL A 82 -5.19 -4.03 -5.65
C VAL A 82 -5.06 -5.54 -5.82
N TYR A 83 -3.91 -6.10 -5.44
CA TYR A 83 -3.69 -7.54 -5.49
C TYR A 83 -4.70 -8.31 -4.61
N MET A 84 -4.94 -7.88 -3.36
CA MET A 84 -5.93 -8.48 -2.47
C MET A 84 -7.34 -8.49 -3.05
N VAL A 85 -7.75 -7.40 -3.69
CA VAL A 85 -9.07 -7.28 -4.32
C VAL A 85 -9.17 -8.17 -5.56
N GLN A 86 -8.17 -8.16 -6.44
CA GLN A 86 -8.19 -8.94 -7.69
C GLN A 86 -8.06 -10.45 -7.46
N SER A 87 -7.26 -10.85 -6.47
CA SER A 87 -7.10 -12.26 -6.09
C SER A 87 -8.20 -12.79 -5.18
N GLU A 88 -9.22 -11.95 -4.90
CA GLU A 88 -10.35 -12.28 -4.03
C GLU A 88 -9.94 -12.75 -2.61
N GLN A 89 -8.79 -12.29 -2.11
CA GLN A 89 -8.40 -12.52 -0.71
C GLN A 89 -9.40 -11.89 0.25
N VAL A 90 -10.02 -10.78 -0.16
CA VAL A 90 -11.18 -10.18 0.50
C VAL A 90 -12.34 -10.17 -0.49
N LYS A 91 -13.33 -11.02 -0.24
CA LYS A 91 -14.49 -11.16 -1.12
C LYS A 91 -15.36 -9.89 -1.10
N ASP A 92 -16.01 -9.62 -2.23
CA ASP A 92 -16.91 -8.46 -2.36
C ASP A 92 -16.30 -7.15 -1.85
N SER A 93 -15.02 -6.96 -2.13
CA SER A 93 -14.26 -5.77 -1.73
C SER A 93 -13.92 -4.87 -2.91
N LYS A 94 -13.46 -3.68 -2.60
CA LYS A 94 -12.88 -2.74 -3.56
C LYS A 94 -11.77 -1.94 -2.91
N VAL A 95 -10.84 -1.46 -3.72
CA VAL A 95 -9.94 -0.39 -3.32
C VAL A 95 -10.77 0.89 -3.28
N LEU A 96 -10.87 1.50 -2.11
CA LEU A 96 -11.60 2.76 -1.91
C LEU A 96 -10.89 3.92 -2.58
N GLY A 97 -9.57 3.96 -2.46
CA GLY A 97 -8.71 4.95 -3.07
C GLY A 97 -7.34 5.02 -2.41
N ARG A 98 -6.47 5.82 -3.03
CA ARG A 98 -5.15 6.15 -2.47
C ARG A 98 -5.29 7.18 -1.35
N LEU A 99 -4.42 7.09 -0.37
CA LEU A 99 -4.32 8.06 0.71
C LEU A 99 -3.41 9.22 0.29
N PRO A 100 -3.82 10.48 0.50
CA PRO A 100 -3.02 11.64 0.10
C PRO A 100 -1.72 11.72 0.91
N ASP A 101 -0.64 12.19 0.29
CA ASP A 101 0.69 12.34 0.90
C ASP A 101 1.24 11.06 1.56
N SER A 102 0.82 9.89 1.09
CA SER A 102 1.21 8.58 1.64
C SER A 102 2.35 7.90 0.86
N GLU A 103 2.96 8.60 -0.10
CA GLU A 103 4.05 8.06 -0.89
C GLU A 103 5.28 7.76 -0.03
N ASP A 104 5.88 6.59 -0.26
CA ASP A 104 7.18 6.27 0.30
C ASP A 104 8.27 7.08 -0.41
N LYS A 105 8.71 8.14 0.25
CA LYS A 105 9.76 9.03 -0.28
C LYS A 105 11.13 8.36 -0.36
N SER A 106 11.37 7.32 0.42
CA SER A 106 12.61 6.54 0.38
C SER A 106 12.59 5.48 -0.72
N GLY A 107 11.40 5.03 -1.09
CA GLY A 107 11.18 4.02 -2.12
C GLY A 107 11.69 2.63 -1.75
N MET A 108 11.34 1.68 -2.59
CA MET A 108 11.80 0.29 -2.45
C MET A 108 13.18 0.12 -3.07
N GLY A 109 14.11 -0.46 -2.31
CA GLY A 109 15.48 -0.76 -2.75
C GLY A 109 15.87 -2.19 -2.41
N ILE A 110 17.00 -2.64 -2.96
CA ILE A 110 17.57 -3.97 -2.66
C ILE A 110 18.38 -3.86 -1.38
N VAL A 111 18.02 -4.63 -0.36
CA VAL A 111 18.72 -4.71 0.92
C VAL A 111 19.83 -5.76 0.80
N LEU A 112 21.02 -5.40 1.27
CA LEU A 112 22.21 -6.24 1.31
C LEU A 112 22.77 -6.24 2.74
N PRO A 113 23.54 -7.26 3.13
CA PRO A 113 24.27 -7.25 4.39
C PRO A 113 25.10 -5.98 4.53
N LYS A 114 25.27 -5.51 5.77
CA LYS A 114 26.13 -4.36 6.06
C LYS A 114 27.54 -4.65 5.53
N ASP A 115 28.16 -3.66 4.90
CA ASP A 115 29.50 -3.74 4.29
C ASP A 115 29.64 -4.78 3.15
N SER A 116 28.53 -5.15 2.52
CA SER A 116 28.55 -6.06 1.37
C SER A 116 29.37 -5.46 0.20
N LYS A 117 30.30 -6.25 -0.33
CA LYS A 117 31.08 -5.88 -1.52
C LYS A 117 30.23 -5.73 -2.78
N LEU A 118 29.01 -6.26 -2.77
CA LEU A 118 28.06 -6.15 -3.89
C LEU A 118 27.30 -4.82 -3.90
N THR A 119 27.32 -4.04 -2.82
CA THR A 119 26.51 -2.81 -2.69
C THR A 119 26.72 -1.85 -3.85
N ALA A 120 27.97 -1.57 -4.22
CA ALA A 120 28.27 -0.65 -5.32
C ALA A 120 27.78 -1.19 -6.67
N ALA A 121 28.00 -2.48 -6.95
CA ALA A 121 27.58 -3.09 -8.21
C ALA A 121 26.07 -3.16 -8.35
N VAL A 122 25.36 -3.55 -7.28
CA VAL A 122 23.89 -3.60 -7.27
C VAL A 122 23.28 -2.21 -7.38
N THR A 123 23.82 -1.22 -6.67
CA THR A 123 23.35 0.18 -6.78
C THR A 123 23.52 0.69 -8.21
N LYS A 124 24.70 0.49 -8.80
CA LYS A 124 24.96 0.88 -10.20
C LYS A 124 23.98 0.19 -11.17
N ALA A 125 23.70 -1.10 -11.01
CA ALA A 125 22.79 -1.82 -11.86
C ALA A 125 21.35 -1.24 -11.78
N VAL A 126 20.87 -0.91 -10.56
CA VAL A 126 19.57 -0.26 -10.38
C VAL A 126 19.54 1.15 -11.01
N ASP A 127 20.63 1.92 -10.85
CA ASP A 127 20.74 3.25 -11.47
C ASP A 127 20.73 3.17 -12.99
N ASP A 128 21.46 2.23 -13.59
CA ASP A 128 21.49 2.00 -15.04
C ASP A 128 20.11 1.61 -15.57
N LEU A 129 19.39 0.70 -14.88
CA LEU A 129 18.03 0.27 -15.25
C LEU A 129 16.97 1.38 -15.08
N ASN A 130 17.16 2.29 -14.13
CA ASN A 130 16.33 3.49 -14.02
C ASN A 130 16.64 4.45 -15.19
N ALA A 131 17.92 4.68 -15.48
CA ALA A 131 18.36 5.63 -16.49
C ALA A 131 17.97 5.22 -17.91
N ASP A 132 18.01 3.91 -18.24
CA ASP A 132 17.64 3.40 -19.57
C ASP A 132 16.11 3.20 -19.76
N GLY A 133 15.33 3.45 -18.70
CA GLY A 133 13.87 3.34 -18.68
C GLY A 133 13.34 1.90 -18.56
N THR A 134 14.20 0.92 -18.30
CA THR A 134 13.77 -0.49 -18.14
C THR A 134 12.83 -0.65 -16.95
N ILE A 135 13.16 -0.05 -15.79
CA ILE A 135 12.29 -0.07 -14.61
C ILE A 135 10.92 0.52 -14.93
N LYS A 136 10.87 1.69 -15.58
CA LYS A 136 9.60 2.31 -15.98
C LYS A 136 8.78 1.41 -16.90
N LYS A 137 9.39 0.77 -17.90
CA LYS A 137 8.70 -0.16 -18.81
C LYS A 137 8.11 -1.36 -18.06
N LEU A 138 8.82 -1.87 -17.04
CA LEU A 138 8.33 -2.96 -16.20
C LEU A 138 7.16 -2.51 -15.31
N GLN A 139 7.24 -1.32 -14.72
CA GLN A 139 6.15 -0.73 -13.97
C GLN A 139 4.91 -0.53 -14.85
N ASP A 140 5.07 0.07 -16.02
CA ASP A 140 3.98 0.29 -16.99
C ASP A 140 3.34 -1.04 -17.44
N LYS A 141 4.16 -2.08 -17.61
CA LYS A 141 3.67 -3.40 -18.05
C LYS A 141 2.93 -4.16 -16.94
N TRP A 142 3.43 -4.09 -15.70
CA TRP A 142 2.97 -4.99 -14.65
C TRP A 142 2.16 -4.31 -13.55
N LEU A 143 2.28 -3.00 -13.38
CA LEU A 143 1.66 -2.24 -12.30
C LEU A 143 0.70 -1.15 -12.77
N ALA A 144 0.77 -0.69 -14.03
CA ALA A 144 -0.10 0.40 -14.49
C ALA A 144 -1.57 0.02 -14.44
N GLU A 145 -1.93 -1.22 -14.81
CA GLU A 145 -3.30 -1.73 -14.69
C GLU A 145 -3.84 -1.64 -13.27
N TYR A 146 -2.95 -1.71 -12.27
CA TYR A 146 -3.30 -1.70 -10.86
C TYR A 146 -3.33 -0.31 -10.22
N THR A 147 -2.67 0.68 -10.82
CA THR A 147 -2.42 1.96 -10.14
C THR A 147 -2.97 3.18 -10.87
N THR A 148 -3.27 3.08 -12.18
CA THR A 148 -3.56 4.25 -13.03
C THR A 148 -4.93 4.85 -12.76
N ASP A 149 -5.95 4.06 -12.43
CA ASP A 149 -7.35 4.51 -12.31
C ASP A 149 -7.83 4.68 -10.85
N LEU A 150 -6.91 4.61 -9.88
CA LEU A 150 -7.29 4.77 -8.49
C LEU A 150 -7.51 6.24 -8.13
N THR A 151 -8.70 6.54 -7.60
CA THR A 151 -9.03 7.84 -7.03
C THR A 151 -8.18 8.09 -5.79
N GLU A 152 -7.76 9.34 -5.58
CA GLU A 152 -7.14 9.76 -4.33
C GLU A 152 -8.21 10.33 -3.40
N LEU A 153 -8.20 9.91 -2.13
CA LEU A 153 -9.05 10.47 -1.10
C LEU A 153 -8.62 11.92 -0.80
N LYS A 154 -9.57 12.76 -0.48
CA LYS A 154 -9.28 14.12 -0.01
C LYS A 154 -8.82 14.09 1.46
N LYS A 155 -8.02 15.07 1.84
CA LYS A 155 -7.68 15.30 3.25
C LYS A 155 -8.90 15.65 4.09
#